data_858f73ad0f7ffc1b1ee45e4e9b7df960
#
_entry.id   858f73ad0f7ffc1b1ee45e4e9b7df960
#
_cell.length_a   1.000
_cell.length_b   1.000
_cell.length_c   1.000
_cell.angle_alpha   90.00
_cell.angle_beta   90.00
_cell.angle_gamma   90.00
#
_symmetry.space_group_name_H-M   'P 1'
#
loop_
_entity.id
_entity.type
_entity.pdbx_description
1 polymer ?
#
loop_
_entity_poly.entity_id
_entity_poly.type
_entity_poly.pdbx_seq_one_letter_code
_entity_poly.pdbx_strand_id
1 'polypeptide(L)'
;MQGAKWWLVCYDVRDDKRLRKAARHMEGYGTRVQYSVFRCWLTPREMEKLRWELTELLEPEDDVLLIPLCARCQEGMRVTHATSKRPDWPE
;
A
#
# COMPACT_ATOMS: atom_id res chain seq x y z
N MET A 1 21.53 -6.55 8.12
CA MET A 1 20.78 -5.87 7.04
C MET A 1 19.38 -6.46 6.96
N GLN A 2 18.35 -5.61 6.94
CA GLN A 2 16.99 -6.09 6.90
C GLN A 2 16.52 -6.25 5.47
N GLY A 3 15.88 -7.40 5.21
CA GLY A 3 15.34 -7.68 3.89
C GLY A 3 13.99 -7.05 3.67
N ALA A 4 13.42 -7.30 2.50
CA ALA A 4 12.09 -6.82 2.16
C ALA A 4 11.03 -7.60 2.93
N LYS A 5 9.89 -6.96 3.10
CA LYS A 5 8.72 -7.60 3.70
C LYS A 5 7.47 -7.03 3.04
N TRP A 6 6.34 -7.69 3.28
CA TRP A 6 5.07 -7.21 2.79
C TRP A 6 4.54 -6.07 3.64
N TRP A 7 3.98 -5.09 2.95
CA TRP A 7 3.32 -3.95 3.58
C TRP A 7 1.97 -3.75 2.95
N LEU A 8 1.01 -3.34 3.75
CA LEU A 8 -0.22 -2.76 3.23
C LEU A 8 -0.10 -1.24 3.34
N VAL A 9 -0.37 -0.57 2.26
CA VAL A 9 -0.38 0.88 2.24
C VAL A 9 -1.81 1.30 1.96
N CYS A 10 -2.41 1.98 2.93
CA CYS A 10 -3.79 2.43 2.85
C CYS A 10 -3.80 3.94 2.90
N TYR A 11 -4.62 4.57 2.09
CA TYR A 11 -4.66 6.03 2.11
C TYR A 11 -6.10 6.53 1.98
N ASP A 12 -6.34 7.68 2.59
CA ASP A 12 -7.61 8.37 2.55
C ASP A 12 -7.31 9.79 2.10
N VAL A 13 -7.55 10.08 0.82
CA VAL A 13 -7.19 11.34 0.20
C VAL A 13 -8.45 12.10 -0.14
N ARG A 14 -8.52 13.35 0.31
CA ARG A 14 -9.75 14.15 0.26
C ARG A 14 -10.01 14.81 -1.08
N ASP A 15 -9.03 14.86 -1.95
CA ASP A 15 -9.17 15.50 -3.26
C ASP A 15 -9.02 14.46 -4.36
N ASP A 16 -9.95 14.44 -5.32
CA ASP A 16 -9.97 13.44 -6.38
C ASP A 16 -8.71 13.46 -7.23
N LYS A 17 -8.17 14.62 -7.49
CA LYS A 17 -6.97 14.75 -8.30
C LYS A 17 -5.76 14.16 -7.58
N ARG A 18 -5.62 14.48 -6.29
CA ARG A 18 -4.55 13.92 -5.48
C ARG A 18 -4.73 12.42 -5.30
N LEU A 19 -5.99 11.97 -5.16
CA LEU A 19 -6.29 10.55 -5.04
C LEU A 19 -5.78 9.77 -6.26
N ARG A 20 -6.04 10.29 -7.45
CA ARG A 20 -5.57 9.64 -8.67
C ARG A 20 -4.04 9.64 -8.77
N LYS A 21 -3.41 10.74 -8.32
CA LYS A 21 -1.95 10.82 -8.32
C LYS A 21 -1.36 9.80 -7.35
N ALA A 22 -1.96 9.68 -6.16
CA ALA A 22 -1.51 8.72 -5.18
C ALA A 22 -1.62 7.29 -5.71
N ALA A 23 -2.75 6.95 -6.33
CA ALA A 23 -2.95 5.63 -6.89
C ALA A 23 -1.91 5.33 -7.97
N ARG A 24 -1.68 6.28 -8.86
CA ARG A 24 -0.68 6.11 -9.92
C ARG A 24 0.71 5.92 -9.34
N HIS A 25 1.04 6.68 -8.31
CA HIS A 25 2.33 6.56 -7.65
C HIS A 25 2.48 5.18 -7.01
N MET A 26 1.43 4.71 -6.35
CA MET A 26 1.44 3.41 -5.70
C MET A 26 1.58 2.25 -6.68
N GLU A 27 1.07 2.41 -7.90
CA GLU A 27 1.21 1.37 -8.91
C GLU A 27 2.68 1.07 -9.25
N GLY A 28 3.56 2.03 -9.02
CA GLY A 28 4.99 1.82 -9.20
C GLY A 28 5.65 1.05 -8.05
N TYR A 29 4.94 0.88 -6.94
CA TYR A 29 5.49 0.24 -5.74
C TYR A 29 4.84 -1.10 -5.41
N GLY A 30 3.62 -1.32 -5.86
CA GLY A 30 2.94 -2.53 -5.48
C GLY A 30 1.69 -2.81 -6.30
N THR A 31 0.86 -3.69 -5.78
CA THR A 31 -0.34 -4.16 -6.46
C THR A 31 -1.57 -3.73 -5.68
N ARG A 32 -2.57 -3.22 -6.39
CA ARG A 32 -3.81 -2.78 -5.77
C ARG A 32 -4.58 -3.98 -5.24
N VAL A 33 -4.99 -3.89 -3.97
CA VAL A 33 -5.82 -4.90 -3.33
C VAL A 33 -7.27 -4.43 -3.32
N GLN A 34 -7.47 -3.18 -2.94
CA GLN A 34 -8.77 -2.52 -2.95
C GLN A 34 -8.57 -1.09 -3.41
N TYR A 35 -9.65 -0.32 -3.49
CA TYR A 35 -9.63 1.00 -4.10
C TYR A 35 -8.46 1.88 -3.65
N SER A 36 -8.21 1.96 -2.35
CA SER A 36 -7.12 2.78 -1.81
C SER A 36 -6.20 1.95 -0.91
N VAL A 37 -6.04 0.68 -1.25
CA VAL A 37 -5.19 -0.23 -0.51
C VAL A 37 -4.27 -0.96 -1.49
N PHE A 38 -2.97 -0.86 -1.24
CA PHE A 38 -1.95 -1.54 -2.05
C PHE A 38 -1.12 -2.46 -1.16
N ARG A 39 -0.71 -3.59 -1.72
CA ARG A 39 0.28 -4.42 -1.07
C ARG A 39 1.62 -4.20 -1.77
N CYS A 40 2.66 -4.06 -0.98
CA CYS A 40 3.98 -3.72 -1.50
C CYS A 40 5.04 -4.60 -0.84
N TRP A 41 5.98 -5.07 -1.64
CA TRP A 41 7.11 -5.85 -1.15
C TRP A 41 8.32 -4.92 -1.11
N LEU A 42 8.65 -4.41 0.09
CA LEU A 42 9.62 -3.33 0.21
C LEU A 42 10.63 -3.59 1.32
N THR A 43 11.86 -3.18 1.07
CA THR A 43 12.86 -3.09 2.12
C THR A 43 12.56 -1.88 2.99
N PRO A 44 13.13 -1.81 4.20
CA PRO A 44 12.94 -0.63 5.05
C PRO A 44 13.33 0.67 4.35
N ARG A 45 14.38 0.63 3.55
CA ARG A 45 14.83 1.80 2.81
C ARG A 45 13.80 2.23 1.76
N GLU A 46 13.28 1.27 1.03
CA GLU A 46 12.25 1.56 0.03
C GLU A 46 10.98 2.08 0.67
N MET A 47 10.62 1.55 1.84
CA MET A 47 9.45 2.03 2.56
C MET A 47 9.62 3.47 3.01
N GLU A 48 10.82 3.83 3.49
CA GLU A 48 11.08 5.21 3.89
C GLU A 48 11.02 6.16 2.70
N LYS A 49 11.51 5.72 1.57
CA LYS A 49 11.43 6.50 0.34
C LYS A 49 9.98 6.72 -0.08
N LEU A 50 9.19 5.65 -0.06
CA LEU A 50 7.77 5.74 -0.41
C LEU A 50 7.04 6.67 0.56
N ARG A 51 7.29 6.53 1.85
CA ARG A 51 6.65 7.37 2.86
C ARG A 51 6.95 8.84 2.61
N TRP A 52 8.21 9.15 2.30
CA TRP A 52 8.61 10.52 2.01
C TRP A 52 7.91 11.05 0.75
N GLU A 53 7.87 10.24 -0.31
CA GLU A 53 7.25 10.64 -1.56
C GLU A 53 5.76 10.90 -1.40
N LEU A 54 5.07 10.05 -0.62
CA LEU A 54 3.66 10.25 -0.33
C LEU A 54 3.44 11.53 0.48
N THR A 55 4.32 11.81 1.44
CA THR A 55 4.23 13.03 2.22
C THR A 55 4.33 14.27 1.33
N GLU A 56 5.20 14.21 0.31
CA GLU A 56 5.35 15.31 -0.62
C GLU A 56 4.16 15.47 -1.56
N LEU A 57 3.50 14.37 -1.88
CA LEU A 57 2.40 14.36 -2.83
C LEU A 57 1.07 14.73 -2.17
N LEU A 58 0.90 14.40 -0.90
CA LEU A 58 -0.36 14.57 -0.18
C LEU A 58 -0.37 15.84 0.65
N GLU A 59 -1.58 16.23 1.10
CA GLU A 59 -1.78 17.41 1.92
C GLU A 59 -2.02 16.99 3.37
N PRO A 60 -1.90 17.93 4.34
CA PRO A 60 -2.07 17.58 5.76
C PRO A 60 -3.41 16.95 6.11
N GLU A 61 -4.45 17.20 5.31
CA GLU A 61 -5.77 16.64 5.55
C GLU A 61 -5.91 15.20 5.08
N ASP A 62 -4.92 14.72 4.33
CA ASP A 62 -4.95 13.36 3.80
C ASP A 62 -4.27 12.41 4.80
N ASP A 63 -4.68 11.15 4.79
CA ASP A 63 -4.15 10.14 5.69
C ASP A 63 -3.50 9.00 4.95
N VAL A 64 -2.42 8.47 5.51
CA VAL A 64 -1.75 7.28 5.00
C VAL A 64 -1.48 6.36 6.17
N LEU A 65 -1.80 5.09 5.99
CA LEU A 65 -1.56 4.07 6.98
C LEU A 65 -0.63 3.02 6.38
N LEU A 66 0.50 2.79 7.02
CA LEU A 66 1.50 1.83 6.57
C LEU A 66 1.53 0.67 7.56
N ILE A 67 1.16 -0.52 7.10
CA ILE A 67 1.02 -1.70 7.97
C ILE A 67 2.01 -2.77 7.54
N PRO A 68 3.02 -3.06 8.35
CA PRO A 68 3.90 -4.19 8.04
C PRO A 68 3.19 -5.50 8.28
N LEU A 69 3.42 -6.47 7.42
CA LEU A 69 2.78 -7.78 7.51
C LEU A 69 3.82 -8.85 7.76
N CYS A 70 3.60 -9.66 8.79
CA CYS A 70 4.37 -10.88 8.96
C CYS A 70 3.70 -12.00 8.16
N ALA A 71 4.37 -13.14 8.07
CA ALA A 71 3.84 -14.27 7.31
C ALA A 71 2.47 -14.71 7.83
N ARG A 72 2.28 -14.70 9.13
CA ARG A 72 1.00 -15.10 9.73
C ARG A 72 -0.12 -14.14 9.36
N CYS A 73 0.15 -12.84 9.37
CA CYS A 73 -0.83 -11.84 8.98
C CYS A 73 -1.21 -11.99 7.51
N GLN A 74 -0.22 -12.25 6.68
CA GLN A 74 -0.43 -12.46 5.26
C GLN A 74 -1.32 -13.66 5.00
N GLU A 75 -1.06 -14.77 5.68
CA GLU A 75 -1.84 -15.99 5.55
C GLU A 75 -3.29 -15.81 6.00
N GLY A 76 -3.49 -14.99 7.00
CA GLY A 76 -4.83 -14.76 7.55
C GLY A 76 -5.67 -13.76 6.77
N MET A 77 -5.09 -13.11 5.78
CA MET A 77 -5.82 -12.09 5.04
C MET A 77 -6.94 -12.69 4.20
N ARG A 78 -8.08 -12.03 4.20
CA ARG A 78 -9.25 -12.45 3.43
C ARG A 78 -9.79 -11.29 2.62
N VAL A 79 -10.26 -11.61 1.41
CA VAL A 79 -10.96 -10.67 0.56
C VAL A 79 -12.37 -11.17 0.43
N THR A 80 -13.34 -10.40 0.89
CA THR A 80 -14.71 -10.89 1.06
C THR A 80 -15.60 -10.71 -0.16
N HIS A 81 -15.24 -9.87 -1.10
CA HIS A 81 -16.07 -9.65 -2.28
C HIS A 81 -15.48 -10.39 -3.47
N ALA A 82 -16.24 -11.35 -3.95
CA ALA A 82 -15.77 -12.30 -4.94
C ALA A 82 -15.40 -11.69 -6.28
N THR A 83 -15.99 -10.56 -6.62
CA THR A 83 -15.62 -9.89 -7.86
C THR A 83 -14.22 -9.31 -7.80
N SER A 84 -13.72 -9.13 -6.61
CA SER A 84 -12.36 -8.67 -6.41
C SER A 84 -11.41 -9.83 -6.59
N LYS A 85 -10.35 -9.61 -7.30
CA LYS A 85 -9.30 -10.60 -7.39
C LYS A 85 -8.65 -10.76 -6.02
N ARG A 86 -8.36 -12.00 -5.67
CA ARG A 86 -7.59 -12.24 -4.46
C ARG A 86 -6.23 -11.60 -4.60
N PRO A 87 -5.68 -11.07 -3.51
CA PRO A 87 -4.29 -10.66 -3.55
C PRO A 87 -3.43 -11.85 -3.95
N ASP A 88 -2.55 -11.63 -4.89
CA ASP A 88 -1.68 -12.67 -5.38
C ASP A 88 -0.41 -12.68 -4.57
N TRP A 89 -0.47 -13.35 -3.41
CA TRP A 89 0.66 -13.40 -2.50
C TRP A 89 1.63 -14.50 -2.92
N PRO A 90 2.91 -14.23 -2.93
CA PRO A 90 3.88 -15.30 -3.14
C PRO A 90 3.87 -16.23 -1.93
N GLU A 91 4.08 -17.47 -2.19
CA GLU A 91 4.13 -18.49 -1.15
C GLU A 91 5.50 -18.62 -0.51
#